data_2c9c1fdd8b711f591955ceb90b9bcc26
#
_entry.id   2c9c1fdd8b711f591955ceb90b9bcc26
#
_cell.length_a   1.000
_cell.length_b   1.000
_cell.length_c   1.000
_cell.angle_alpha   90.00
_cell.angle_beta   90.00
_cell.angle_gamma   90.00
#
_symmetry.space_group_name_H-M   'P 1'
#
loop_
_entity.id
_entity.type
_entity.pdbx_description
1 polymer ?
#
loop_
_entity_poly.entity_id
_entity_poly.type
_entity_poly.pdbx_seq_one_letter_code
_entity_poly.pdbx_strand_id
1 'polypeptide(L)'
;TCLDVHICFEIMELVRSLHDAGKTVIMVLHDLPLALEYADHVILMDQGRIAAQGTPEEIISAGVLDQVFHIRTRQFSADGKPIYHFERRDQET
;
A
#
# COMPACT_ATOMS: atom_id res chain seq x y z
N THR A 1 -8.22 -6.06 7.54
CA THR A 1 -6.98 -6.52 8.14
C THR A 1 -6.93 -8.03 8.16
N CYS A 2 -5.83 -8.60 7.74
CA CYS A 2 -5.66 -10.04 7.74
C CYS A 2 -5.19 -10.51 9.11
N LEU A 3 -5.87 -11.50 9.69
CA LEU A 3 -5.48 -12.08 10.96
C LEU A 3 -4.42 -13.16 10.80
N ASP A 4 -4.33 -13.76 9.62
CA ASP A 4 -3.43 -14.86 9.33
C ASP A 4 -2.66 -14.54 8.06
N VAL A 5 -1.34 -14.51 8.17
CA VAL A 5 -0.47 -14.14 7.05
C VAL A 5 -0.67 -15.07 5.87
N HIS A 6 -0.82 -16.38 6.15
CA HIS A 6 -1.01 -17.37 5.10
C HIS A 6 -2.28 -17.10 4.31
N ILE A 7 -3.37 -16.80 5.02
CA ILE A 7 -4.65 -16.49 4.37
C ILE A 7 -4.55 -15.21 3.55
N CYS A 8 -3.81 -14.21 4.06
CA CYS A 8 -3.58 -12.98 3.32
C CYS A 8 -2.93 -13.26 1.97
N PHE A 9 -1.89 -14.09 1.98
CA PHE A 9 -1.19 -14.41 0.73
C PHE A 9 -2.09 -15.20 -0.22
N GLU A 10 -2.90 -16.11 0.29
CA GLU A 10 -3.83 -16.86 -0.56
C GLU A 10 -4.85 -15.94 -1.22
N ILE A 11 -5.37 -14.98 -0.47
CA ILE A 11 -6.33 -14.02 -1.01
C ILE A 11 -5.67 -13.17 -2.09
N MET A 12 -4.44 -12.70 -1.85
CA MET A 12 -3.76 -11.86 -2.81
C MET A 12 -3.38 -12.63 -4.07
N GLU A 13 -3.07 -13.91 -3.96
CA GLU A 13 -2.84 -14.74 -5.14
C GLU A 13 -4.09 -14.92 -5.96
N LEU A 14 -5.24 -15.08 -5.30
CA LEU A 14 -6.51 -15.15 -5.99
C LEU A 14 -6.80 -13.85 -6.74
N VAL A 15 -6.57 -12.71 -6.08
CA VAL A 15 -6.76 -11.41 -6.70
C VAL A 15 -5.87 -11.28 -7.94
N ARG A 16 -4.62 -11.69 -7.83
CA ARG A 16 -3.70 -11.61 -8.96
C ARG A 16 -4.17 -12.50 -10.12
N SER A 17 -4.68 -13.67 -9.81
CA SER A 17 -5.23 -14.56 -10.83
C SER A 17 -6.40 -13.89 -11.56
N LEU A 18 -7.27 -13.23 -10.82
CA LEU A 18 -8.40 -12.53 -11.44
C LEU A 18 -7.92 -11.39 -12.33
N HIS A 19 -6.92 -10.66 -11.88
CA HIS A 19 -6.34 -9.58 -12.67
C HIS A 19 -5.72 -10.12 -13.96
N ASP A 20 -4.98 -11.22 -13.86
CA ASP A 20 -4.34 -11.82 -15.02
C ASP A 20 -5.38 -12.35 -16.01
N ALA A 21 -6.58 -12.67 -15.54
CA ALA A 21 -7.68 -13.09 -16.37
C ALA A 21 -8.45 -11.92 -16.98
N GLY A 22 -7.97 -10.70 -16.83
CA GLY A 22 -8.57 -9.51 -17.41
C GLY A 22 -9.63 -8.85 -16.55
N LYS A 23 -9.75 -9.24 -15.27
CA LYS A 23 -10.72 -8.65 -14.37
C LYS A 23 -10.15 -7.42 -13.69
N THR A 24 -11.03 -6.46 -13.37
CA THR A 24 -10.68 -5.32 -12.54
C THR A 24 -11.08 -5.64 -11.11
N VAL A 25 -10.14 -5.52 -10.18
CA VAL A 25 -10.40 -5.84 -8.78
C VAL A 25 -10.14 -4.59 -7.94
N ILE A 26 -11.10 -4.24 -7.11
CA ILE A 26 -10.98 -3.10 -6.19
C ILE A 26 -11.07 -3.64 -4.78
N MET A 27 -10.08 -3.28 -3.95
CA MET A 27 -10.02 -3.73 -2.58
C MET A 27 -9.78 -2.56 -1.65
N VAL A 28 -10.38 -2.63 -0.46
CA VAL A 28 -10.08 -1.70 0.62
C VAL A 28 -9.14 -2.40 1.59
N LEU A 29 -7.97 -1.82 1.78
CA LEU A 29 -6.94 -2.41 2.64
C LEU A 29 -6.47 -1.38 3.66
N HIS A 30 -6.22 -1.86 4.87
CA HIS A 30 -5.63 -1.04 5.93
C HIS A 30 -4.15 -1.33 6.12
N ASP A 31 -3.66 -2.35 5.46
CA ASP A 31 -2.27 -2.78 5.53
C ASP A 31 -1.50 -2.10 4.41
N LEU A 32 -0.74 -1.05 4.76
CA LEU A 32 -0.01 -0.27 3.76
C LEU A 32 1.00 -1.07 2.96
N PRO A 33 1.87 -1.87 3.60
CA PRO A 33 2.83 -2.66 2.82
C PRO A 33 2.14 -3.58 1.82
N LEU A 34 1.06 -4.23 2.23
CA LEU A 34 0.34 -5.14 1.36
C LEU A 34 -0.28 -4.40 0.18
N ALA A 35 -0.91 -3.25 0.46
CA ALA A 35 -1.53 -2.46 -0.59
C ALA A 35 -0.50 -1.98 -1.61
N LEU A 36 0.63 -1.49 -1.12
CA LEU A 36 1.67 -0.94 -2.00
C LEU A 36 2.35 -2.02 -2.83
N GLU A 37 2.41 -3.24 -2.29
CA GLU A 37 3.07 -4.33 -3.00
C GLU A 37 2.21 -4.87 -4.14
N TYR A 38 0.89 -4.97 -3.95
CA TYR A 38 0.03 -5.66 -4.91
C TYR A 38 -0.79 -4.75 -5.79
N ALA A 39 -0.98 -3.49 -5.42
CA ALA A 39 -1.84 -2.60 -6.19
C ALA A 39 -1.14 -2.07 -7.42
N ASP A 40 -1.90 -1.93 -8.50
CA ASP A 40 -1.45 -1.20 -9.69
C ASP A 40 -1.77 0.26 -9.56
N HIS A 41 -2.88 0.56 -8.88
CA HIS A 41 -3.35 1.93 -8.67
C HIS A 41 -3.87 2.02 -7.24
N VAL A 42 -3.41 3.03 -6.52
CA VAL A 42 -3.78 3.25 -5.12
C VAL A 42 -4.62 4.50 -5.03
N ILE A 43 -5.73 4.41 -4.32
CA ILE A 43 -6.53 5.57 -3.97
C ILE A 43 -6.46 5.73 -2.46
N LEU A 44 -5.93 6.86 -2.02
CA LEU A 44 -5.75 7.13 -0.59
C LEU A 44 -6.91 8.00 -0.12
N MET A 45 -7.65 7.50 0.85
CA MET A 45 -8.79 8.20 1.41
C MET A 45 -8.45 8.79 2.76
N ASP A 46 -8.94 10.00 3.01
CA ASP A 46 -8.76 10.68 4.29
C ASP A 46 -10.01 11.47 4.58
N GLN A 47 -10.66 11.15 5.68
CA GLN A 47 -11.86 11.85 6.15
C GLN A 47 -12.93 11.94 5.06
N GLY A 48 -13.17 10.84 4.37
CA GLY A 48 -14.22 10.76 3.36
C GLY A 48 -13.86 11.40 2.03
N ARG A 49 -12.62 11.81 1.85
CA ARG A 49 -12.17 12.46 0.61
C ARG A 49 -10.97 11.72 0.06
N ILE A 50 -10.79 11.85 -1.25
CA ILE A 50 -9.60 11.32 -1.90
C ILE A 50 -8.46 12.29 -1.65
N ALA A 51 -7.46 11.84 -0.88
CA ALA A 51 -6.28 12.65 -0.60
C ALA A 51 -5.27 12.58 -1.75
N ALA A 52 -5.17 11.42 -2.39
CA ALA A 52 -4.26 11.26 -3.52
C ALA A 52 -4.60 9.96 -4.22
N GLN A 53 -4.15 9.82 -5.45
CA GLN A 53 -4.25 8.56 -6.17
C GLN A 53 -3.17 8.47 -7.21
N GLY A 54 -2.77 7.26 -7.55
CA GLY A 54 -1.73 7.01 -8.52
C GLY A 54 -1.12 5.64 -8.32
N THR A 55 0.00 5.41 -8.98
CA THR A 55 0.75 4.17 -8.76
C THR A 55 1.34 4.20 -7.35
N PRO A 56 1.73 3.03 -6.80
CA PRO A 56 2.41 3.02 -5.51
C PRO A 56 3.63 3.94 -5.47
N GLU A 57 4.42 3.98 -6.54
CA GLU A 57 5.59 4.83 -6.59
C GLU A 57 5.23 6.31 -6.53
N GLU A 58 4.16 6.68 -7.23
CA GLU A 58 3.70 8.08 -7.21
C GLU A 58 3.22 8.50 -5.83
N ILE A 59 2.50 7.60 -5.15
CA ILE A 59 1.99 7.87 -3.81
C ILE A 59 3.15 8.06 -2.84
N ILE A 60 4.15 7.18 -2.91
CA ILE A 60 5.31 7.26 -2.03
C ILE A 60 6.11 8.54 -2.30
N SER A 61 6.35 8.85 -3.57
CA SER A 61 7.19 10.00 -3.97
C SER A 61 6.54 11.33 -3.59
N ALA A 62 5.22 11.38 -3.57
CA ALA A 62 4.52 12.61 -3.21
C ALA A 62 4.56 12.92 -1.73
N GLY A 63 4.97 11.94 -0.89
CA GLY A 63 5.02 12.14 0.56
C GLY A 63 3.66 12.20 1.21
N VAL A 64 2.61 11.86 0.50
CA VAL A 64 1.26 12.02 1.02
C VAL A 64 0.96 11.04 2.15
N LEU A 65 1.53 9.83 2.10
CA LEU A 65 1.35 8.86 3.18
C LEU A 65 1.91 9.41 4.49
N ASP A 66 3.08 10.04 4.41
CA ASP A 66 3.72 10.60 5.60
C ASP A 66 2.87 11.70 6.21
N GLN A 67 2.23 12.50 5.37
CA GLN A 67 1.39 13.59 5.84
C GLN A 67 0.07 13.09 6.43
N VAL A 68 -0.60 12.17 5.75
CA VAL A 68 -1.92 11.71 6.16
C VAL A 68 -1.85 10.84 7.43
N PHE A 69 -0.87 9.96 7.49
CA PHE A 69 -0.78 9.00 8.59
C PHE A 69 0.24 9.40 9.65
N HIS A 70 0.92 10.54 9.48
CA HIS A 70 1.94 11.02 10.43
C HIS A 70 3.03 9.97 10.64
N ILE A 71 3.54 9.46 9.54
CA ILE A 71 4.58 8.42 9.54
C ILE A 71 5.76 8.89 8.72
N ARG A 72 6.83 8.13 8.80
CA ARG A 72 8.00 8.29 7.93
C ARG A 72 8.15 7.02 7.12
N THR A 73 8.19 7.18 5.83
CA THR A 73 8.36 6.06 4.91
C THR A 73 9.82 5.95 4.53
N ARG A 74 10.41 4.79 4.74
CA ARG A 74 11.77 4.49 4.31
C ARG A 74 11.70 3.46 3.21
N GLN A 75 12.55 3.63 2.20
CA GLN A 75 12.58 2.73 1.08
C GLN A 75 13.92 2.00 1.05
N PHE A 76 13.83 0.69 0.93
CA PHE A 76 14.99 -0.18 0.80
C PHE A 76 14.83 -1.00 -0.47
N SER A 77 15.90 -1.68 -0.85
CA SER A 77 15.87 -2.52 -2.04
C SER A 77 16.33 -3.92 -1.67
N ALA A 78 15.59 -4.92 -2.11
CA ALA A 78 15.95 -6.32 -1.91
C ALA A 78 15.61 -7.08 -3.18
N ASP A 79 16.59 -7.79 -3.73
CA ASP A 79 16.43 -8.56 -4.98
C ASP A 79 15.87 -7.71 -6.09
N GLY A 80 16.30 -6.44 -6.17
CA GLY A 80 15.87 -5.52 -7.20
C GLY A 80 14.46 -4.96 -7.02
N LYS A 81 13.82 -5.24 -5.91
CA LYS A 81 12.46 -4.78 -5.64
C LYS A 81 12.46 -3.77 -4.50
N PRO A 82 11.62 -2.74 -4.57
CA PRO A 82 11.52 -1.80 -3.45
C PRO A 82 10.79 -2.44 -2.28
N ILE A 83 11.30 -2.16 -1.09
CA ILE A 83 10.67 -2.56 0.16
C ILE A 83 10.45 -1.29 0.97
N TYR A 84 9.25 -1.12 1.49
CA TYR A 84 8.89 0.07 2.25
C TYR A 84 8.75 -0.27 3.72
N HIS A 85 9.35 0.57 4.55
CA HIS A 85 9.27 0.45 5.99
C HIS A 85 8.65 1.72 6.54
N PHE A 86 7.67 1.56 7.44
CA PHE A 86 6.92 2.68 7.98
C PHE A 86 7.24 2.84 9.46
N GLU A 87 7.56 4.07 9.87
CA GLU A 87 7.91 4.41 11.24
C GLU A 87 7.01 5.53 11.73
N ARG A 88 6.79 5.58 13.02
CA ARG A 88 6.08 6.70 13.61
C ARG A 88 6.95 7.95 13.52
N ARG A 89 6.31 9.08 13.29
CA ARG A 89 7.03 10.34 13.11
C ARG A 89 6.84 11.31 14.27
N ASP A 90 5.99 10.98 15.19
CA ASP A 90 5.61 11.90 16.25
C ASP A 90 6.64 12.02 17.36
N GLN A 91 7.69 11.26 17.31
CA GLN A 91 8.65 11.16 18.39
C GLN A 91 9.70 12.25 18.39
N GLU A 92 9.69 13.10 17.38
CA GLU A 92 10.70 14.15 17.24
C GLU A 92 10.50 15.33 18.15
N THR A 93 9.40 15.37 18.82
CA THR A 93 9.14 16.48 19.72
C THR A 93 10.09 16.55 20.89
#